data_a6765c82ea4a69f5f2752fc224ff44c1
#
_entry.id   a6765c82ea4a69f5f2752fc224ff44c1
#
_cell.length_a   1.000
_cell.length_b   1.000
_cell.length_c   1.000
_cell.angle_alpha   90.00
_cell.angle_beta   90.00
_cell.angle_gamma   90.00
#
_symmetry.space_group_name_H-M   'P 1'
#
loop_
_entity.id
_entity.type
_entity.pdbx_description
1 polymer ?
#
loop_
_entity_poly.entity_id
_entity_poly.type
_entity_poly.pdbx_seq_one_letter_code
_entity_poly.pdbx_strand_id
1 'polypeptide(L)'
;LEDDRFGRIERDNKVLFRFRAKEWRFYFEVLDDHVKVHRVLHKNTFQDFLFRSKLPFGAEDEELARSKQFWHLIEEGRNADPS
;
A
#
# COMPACT_ATOMS: atom_id res chain seq x y z
N LEU A 1 10.80 15.04 8.32
CA LEU A 1 11.09 14.28 9.47
C LEU A 1 10.98 12.79 9.29
N GLU A 2 11.85 12.11 9.95
CA GLU A 2 12.03 10.68 9.80
C GLU A 2 11.03 9.93 10.68
N ASP A 3 9.89 9.62 10.12
CA ASP A 3 8.89 8.83 10.84
C ASP A 3 8.68 7.54 10.09
N ASP A 4 9.09 6.42 10.68
CA ASP A 4 9.00 5.11 10.07
C ASP A 4 7.57 4.69 9.75
N ARG A 5 6.59 5.34 10.35
CA ARG A 5 5.20 5.02 10.07
C ARG A 5 4.76 5.46 8.68
N PHE A 6 5.47 6.43 8.11
CA PHE A 6 5.15 6.94 6.77
C PHE A 6 6.15 6.43 5.76
N GLY A 7 5.65 6.11 4.58
CA GLY A 7 6.49 5.70 3.48
C GLY A 7 5.89 6.14 2.18
N ARG A 8 6.68 6.00 1.11
CA ARG A 8 6.27 6.44 -0.22
C ARG A 8 6.62 5.35 -1.21
N ILE A 9 5.64 4.99 -2.04
CA ILE A 9 5.78 3.92 -3.02
C ILE A 9 5.54 4.53 -4.38
N GLU A 10 6.52 4.45 -5.27
CA GLU A 10 6.42 5.07 -6.59
C GLU A 10 6.66 4.05 -7.68
N ARG A 11 5.87 4.15 -8.72
CA ARG A 11 6.07 3.36 -9.94
C ARG A 11 5.55 4.16 -11.12
N ASP A 12 6.42 4.39 -12.09
CA ASP A 12 6.10 5.22 -13.25
C ASP A 12 5.65 6.59 -12.76
N ASN A 13 4.45 7.00 -13.07
CA ASN A 13 3.94 8.31 -12.65
C ASN A 13 3.02 8.22 -11.45
N LYS A 14 2.96 7.06 -10.81
CA LYS A 14 2.06 6.86 -9.67
C LYS A 14 2.81 7.01 -8.37
N VAL A 15 2.23 7.78 -7.46
CA VAL A 15 2.78 7.97 -6.12
C VAL A 15 1.73 7.56 -5.11
N LEU A 16 2.11 6.64 -4.25
CA LEU A 16 1.24 6.12 -3.21
C LEU A 16 1.95 6.30 -1.88
N PHE A 17 1.21 6.69 -0.88
CA PHE A 17 1.76 6.86 0.45
C PHE A 17 1.29 5.74 1.37
N ARG A 18 2.15 5.39 2.30
CA ARG A 18 1.86 4.38 3.30
C ARG A 18 1.91 5.01 4.69
N PHE A 19 0.94 4.65 5.51
CA PHE A 19 0.95 5.01 6.92
C PHE A 19 0.69 3.76 7.74
N ARG A 20 1.55 3.49 8.73
CA ARG A 20 1.38 2.37 9.64
C ARG A 20 0.89 2.87 10.99
N ALA A 21 -0.19 2.28 11.47
CA ALA A 21 -0.74 2.58 12.78
C ALA A 21 -0.96 1.26 13.48
N LYS A 22 -0.08 0.91 14.41
CA LYS A 22 -0.13 -0.35 15.16
C LYS A 22 -0.07 -1.53 14.19
N GLU A 23 -1.16 -2.29 14.08
CA GLU A 23 -1.18 -3.47 13.22
C GLU A 23 -1.79 -3.21 11.86
N TRP A 24 -2.05 -1.95 11.55
CA TRP A 24 -2.73 -1.59 10.32
C TRP A 24 -1.83 -0.81 9.39
N ARG A 25 -2.00 -1.00 8.09
CA ARG A 25 -1.33 -0.23 7.04
C ARG A 25 -2.39 0.45 6.21
N PHE A 26 -2.17 1.73 5.96
CA PHE A 26 -3.05 2.54 5.12
C PHE A 26 -2.27 2.93 3.88
N TYR A 27 -2.83 2.62 2.71
CA TYR A 27 -2.25 3.04 1.45
C TYR A 27 -3.16 4.07 0.83
N PHE A 28 -2.63 5.25 0.58
CA PHE A 28 -3.45 6.37 0.18
C PHE A 28 -2.72 7.27 -0.81
N GLU A 29 -3.52 8.06 -1.51
CA GLU A 29 -3.05 9.02 -2.49
C GLU A 29 -3.42 10.41 -2.00
N VAL A 30 -2.51 11.38 -2.17
CA VAL A 30 -2.78 12.76 -1.79
C VAL A 30 -3.14 13.52 -3.05
N LEU A 31 -4.35 14.05 -3.07
CA LEU A 31 -4.84 14.84 -4.19
C LEU A 31 -4.89 16.30 -3.78
N ASP A 32 -5.28 17.15 -4.72
CA ASP A 32 -5.21 18.61 -4.48
C ASP A 32 -6.04 19.06 -3.29
N ASP A 33 -7.21 18.46 -3.10
CA ASP A 33 -8.14 18.91 -2.08
C ASP A 33 -8.56 17.83 -1.11
N HIS A 34 -8.01 16.61 -1.24
CA HIS A 34 -8.39 15.54 -0.33
C HIS A 34 -7.39 14.39 -0.39
N VAL A 35 -7.54 13.47 0.54
CA VAL A 35 -6.74 12.25 0.58
C VAL A 35 -7.67 11.08 0.24
N LYS A 36 -7.21 10.23 -0.67
CA LYS A 36 -7.99 9.08 -1.09
C LYS A 36 -7.33 7.81 -0.57
N VAL A 37 -8.00 7.13 0.35
CA VAL A 37 -7.49 5.87 0.89
C VAL A 37 -7.90 4.74 -0.04
N HIS A 38 -6.90 4.05 -0.58
CA HIS A 38 -7.13 2.95 -1.51
C HIS A 38 -7.29 1.61 -0.79
N ARG A 39 -6.48 1.39 0.23
CA ARG A 39 -6.49 0.12 0.93
C ARG A 39 -6.12 0.31 2.39
N VAL A 40 -6.78 -0.46 3.24
CA VAL A 40 -6.41 -0.57 4.64
C VAL A 40 -6.19 -2.06 4.89
N LEU A 41 -4.98 -2.42 5.31
CA LEU A 41 -4.62 -3.83 5.48
C LEU A 41 -4.16 -4.08 6.91
N HIS A 42 -4.71 -5.12 7.50
CA HIS A 42 -4.20 -5.62 8.77
C HIS A 42 -2.87 -6.33 8.50
N LYS A 43 -1.97 -6.35 9.48
CA LYS A 43 -0.65 -6.93 9.28
C LYS A 43 -0.74 -8.40 8.83
N ASN A 44 -1.71 -9.15 9.36
CA ASN A 44 -1.86 -10.55 8.96
C ASN A 44 -2.28 -10.68 7.50
N THR A 45 -3.19 -9.82 7.07
CA THR A 45 -3.61 -9.79 5.68
C THR A 45 -2.46 -9.40 4.77
N PHE A 46 -1.67 -8.44 5.21
CA PHE A 46 -0.53 -8.01 4.42
C PHE A 46 0.51 -9.12 4.29
N GLN A 47 0.79 -9.83 5.37
CA GLN A 47 1.74 -10.93 5.32
C GLN A 47 1.24 -12.06 4.45
N ASP A 48 -0.05 -12.35 4.49
CA ASP A 48 -0.64 -13.33 3.61
C ASP A 48 -0.50 -12.93 2.15
N PHE A 49 -0.67 -11.64 1.87
CA PHE A 49 -0.47 -11.13 0.52
C PHE A 49 0.98 -11.34 0.07
N LEU A 50 1.94 -11.04 0.94
CA LEU A 50 3.35 -11.23 0.61
C LEU A 50 3.63 -12.69 0.27
N PHE A 51 3.08 -13.60 1.08
CA PHE A 51 3.27 -15.03 0.86
C PHE A 51 2.70 -15.47 -0.47
N ARG A 52 1.46 -15.08 -0.75
CA ARG A 52 0.80 -15.47 -1.99
C ARG A 52 1.46 -14.87 -3.23
N SER A 53 2.06 -13.72 -3.09
CA SER A 53 2.72 -13.03 -4.19
C SER A 53 4.19 -13.40 -4.33
N LYS A 54 4.66 -14.31 -3.47
CA LYS A 54 6.05 -14.78 -3.47
C LYS A 54 7.02 -13.64 -3.23
N LEU A 55 6.61 -12.68 -2.44
CA LEU A 55 7.46 -11.58 -2.03
C LEU A 55 8.17 -11.95 -0.73
N PRO A 56 9.35 -11.37 -0.47
CA PRO A 56 10.08 -11.70 0.75
C PRO A 56 9.26 -11.32 1.98
N PHE A 57 9.39 -12.12 3.01
CA PHE A 57 8.80 -11.79 4.29
C PHE A 57 9.46 -10.50 4.79
N GLY A 58 8.65 -9.50 5.07
CA GLY A 58 9.20 -8.21 5.45
C GLY A 58 9.50 -7.30 4.27
N ALA A 59 8.93 -7.60 3.10
CA ALA A 59 9.09 -6.73 1.94
C ALA A 59 8.64 -5.31 2.28
N GLU A 60 9.42 -4.35 1.85
CA GLU A 60 9.18 -2.96 2.14
C GLU A 60 8.81 -2.20 0.87
N ASP A 61 8.73 -0.88 0.98
CA ASP A 61 8.17 -0.05 -0.08
C ASP A 61 8.83 -0.27 -1.44
N GLU A 62 10.14 -0.48 -1.47
CA GLU A 62 10.83 -0.68 -2.74
C GLU A 62 10.38 -1.95 -3.45
N GLU A 63 10.30 -3.05 -2.71
CA GLU A 63 9.85 -4.31 -3.29
C GLU A 63 8.41 -4.21 -3.74
N LEU A 64 7.59 -3.55 -2.94
CA LEU A 64 6.18 -3.39 -3.29
C LEU A 64 6.02 -2.55 -4.54
N ALA A 65 6.85 -1.52 -4.69
CA ALA A 65 6.77 -0.65 -5.86
C ALA A 65 6.99 -1.41 -7.16
N ARG A 66 7.78 -2.48 -7.10
CA ARG A 66 8.08 -3.29 -8.29
C ARG A 66 7.12 -4.45 -8.48
N SER A 67 6.19 -4.66 -7.57
CA SER A 67 5.31 -5.82 -7.62
C SER A 67 4.02 -5.48 -8.36
N LYS A 68 3.77 -6.16 -9.46
CA LYS A 68 2.51 -6.03 -10.17
C LYS A 68 1.35 -6.42 -9.27
N GLN A 69 1.53 -7.45 -8.48
CA GLN A 69 0.48 -7.92 -7.59
C GLN A 69 0.11 -6.87 -6.57
N PHE A 70 1.09 -6.11 -6.08
CA PHE A 70 0.80 -5.06 -5.13
C PHE A 70 -0.05 -3.96 -5.76
N TRP A 71 0.33 -3.49 -6.94
CA TRP A 71 -0.43 -2.44 -7.61
C TRP A 71 -1.82 -2.93 -7.98
N HIS A 72 -1.93 -4.21 -8.33
CA HIS A 72 -3.22 -4.80 -8.61
C HIS A 72 -4.10 -4.83 -7.35
N LEU A 73 -3.50 -5.16 -6.22
CA LEU A 73 -4.19 -5.14 -4.94
C LEU A 73 -4.74 -3.74 -4.63
N ILE A 74 -3.93 -2.72 -4.87
CA ILE A 74 -4.34 -1.35 -4.63
C ILE A 74 -5.51 -0.98 -5.54
N GLU A 75 -5.43 -1.34 -6.81
CA GLU A 75 -6.48 -1.02 -7.75
C GLU A 75 -7.76 -1.78 -7.50
N GLU A 76 -7.64 -3.02 -7.03
CA GLU A 76 -8.83 -3.78 -6.66
C GLU A 76 -9.59 -3.13 -5.52
N GLY A 77 -8.86 -2.63 -4.53
CA GLY A 77 -9.49 -1.93 -3.44
C GLY A 77 -10.24 -0.69 -3.92
N ARG A 78 -9.65 -0.01 -4.89
CA ARG A 78 -10.28 1.16 -5.48
C ARG A 78 -11.55 0.79 -6.23
N ASN A 79 -11.49 -0.32 -6.98
CA ASN A 79 -12.61 -0.75 -7.80
C ASN A 79 -13.71 -1.38 -6.97
N ALA A 80 -13.38 -1.88 -5.80
CA ALA A 80 -14.36 -2.51 -4.92
C ALA A 80 -15.15 -1.49 -4.11
N ASP A 81 -14.83 -0.23 -4.23
CA ASP A 81 -15.53 0.84 -3.54
C ASP A 81 -16.99 0.84 -4.00
N PRO A 82 -17.93 0.68 -3.08
CA PRO A 82 -19.34 0.56 -3.45
C PRO A 82 -19.99 1.85 -3.90
N SER A 83 -19.36 2.94 -3.70
CA SER A 83 -19.96 4.23 -4.04
C SER A 83 -20.13 4.46 -5.51
#